data_15129c87eef163c67a543627fe15099f
#
_entry.id   15129c87eef163c67a543627fe15099f
#
_cell.length_a   1.000
_cell.length_b   1.000
_cell.length_c   1.000
_cell.angle_alpha   90.00
_cell.angle_beta   90.00
_cell.angle_gamma   90.00
#
_symmetry.space_group_name_H-M   'P 1'
#
loop_
_entity.id
_entity.type
_entity.pdbx_description
1 polymer ?
#
loop_
_entity_poly.entity_id
_entity_poly.type
_entity_poly.pdbx_seq_one_letter_code
_entity_poly.pdbx_strand_id
1 'polypeptide(L)'
;TWHSFNDYINFSDKAGWEKWWGKKWIRTDIGDYDNPGYDDLTMSLAFLPDLKTESKEVSGLPNFYSHKPDTAAKAIPGYTPRDYLTHWLSQWVRDYGIDGFRVDTAKHVEMDAWQQLKTQATAALAEWKKANPDKALDAAPFWMTGEAWGHGVMQSDYYRHGFDAMINFDYQDQAAKAATCMANIDLTWQQMADKLQSFNVLSYLSS
;
A
#
# COMPACT_ATOMS: atom_id res chain seq x y z
N THR A 1 -28.39 -16.14 -10.02
CA THR A 1 -28.40 -14.68 -10.17
C THR A 1 -27.09 -14.15 -9.60
N TRP A 2 -26.35 -13.37 -10.38
CA TRP A 2 -25.17 -12.67 -9.90
C TRP A 2 -25.62 -11.42 -9.17
N HIS A 3 -25.12 -11.23 -7.95
CA HIS A 3 -25.29 -10.02 -7.17
C HIS A 3 -23.99 -9.25 -7.15
N SER A 4 -24.06 -7.94 -7.27
CA SER A 4 -22.90 -7.07 -7.09
C SER A 4 -22.71 -6.74 -5.60
N PHE A 5 -21.55 -6.21 -5.22
CA PHE A 5 -21.34 -5.69 -3.87
C PHE A 5 -22.39 -4.61 -3.50
N ASN A 6 -22.80 -3.81 -4.47
CA ASN A 6 -23.78 -2.76 -4.26
C ASN A 6 -25.17 -3.27 -3.85
N ASP A 7 -25.48 -4.55 -4.11
CA ASP A 7 -26.74 -5.18 -3.67
C ASP A 7 -26.76 -5.42 -2.16
N TYR A 8 -25.60 -5.46 -1.52
CA TYR A 8 -25.45 -5.83 -0.10
C TYR A 8 -24.84 -4.74 0.77
N ILE A 9 -24.13 -3.79 0.19
CA ILE A 9 -23.39 -2.74 0.90
C ILE A 9 -23.81 -1.38 0.37
N ASN A 10 -24.31 -0.53 1.27
CA ASN A 10 -24.54 0.88 0.94
C ASN A 10 -23.24 1.67 1.16
N PHE A 11 -22.49 1.85 0.10
CA PHE A 11 -21.22 2.58 0.14
C PHE A 11 -21.35 4.08 0.41
N SER A 12 -22.53 4.66 0.19
CA SER A 12 -22.82 6.07 0.49
C SER A 12 -23.32 6.31 1.91
N ASP A 13 -23.48 5.28 2.73
CA ASP A 13 -23.88 5.40 4.13
C ASP A 13 -22.69 5.83 5.02
N LYS A 14 -22.41 7.12 5.03
CA LYS A 14 -21.33 7.70 5.84
C LYS A 14 -21.50 7.42 7.33
N ALA A 15 -22.72 7.47 7.84
CA ALA A 15 -23.01 7.20 9.25
C ALA A 15 -22.76 5.72 9.61
N GLY A 16 -23.13 4.80 8.73
CA GLY A 16 -22.85 3.37 8.86
C GLY A 16 -21.35 3.09 8.87
N TRP A 17 -20.59 3.70 7.96
CA TRP A 17 -19.14 3.58 7.93
C TRP A 17 -18.47 4.11 9.21
N GLU A 18 -18.88 5.29 9.69
CA GLU A 18 -18.38 5.85 10.97
C GLU A 18 -18.73 4.97 12.16
N LYS A 19 -19.91 4.38 12.18
CA LYS A 19 -20.32 3.44 13.23
C LYS A 19 -19.49 2.16 13.21
N TRP A 20 -19.18 1.65 12.01
CA TRP A 20 -18.42 0.42 11.82
C TRP A 20 -16.93 0.59 12.17
N TRP A 21 -16.29 1.58 11.59
CA TRP A 21 -14.86 1.84 11.78
C TRP A 21 -14.57 2.68 13.02
N GLY A 22 -15.32 3.75 13.23
CA GLY A 22 -15.04 4.83 14.16
C GLY A 22 -14.49 6.08 13.49
N LYS A 23 -14.92 7.24 13.94
CA LYS A 23 -14.53 8.56 13.36
C LYS A 23 -13.03 8.86 13.41
N LYS A 24 -12.29 8.22 14.30
CA LYS A 24 -10.83 8.36 14.39
C LYS A 24 -10.09 7.56 13.33
N TRP A 25 -10.75 6.60 12.71
CA TRP A 25 -10.16 5.70 11.74
C TRP A 25 -10.36 6.14 10.31
N ILE A 26 -11.53 6.66 9.98
CA ILE A 26 -11.92 6.95 8.61
C ILE A 26 -12.37 8.39 8.43
N ARG A 27 -12.23 8.85 7.20
CA ARG A 27 -12.70 10.13 6.70
C ARG A 27 -13.96 9.90 5.87
N THR A 28 -15.03 10.63 6.17
CA THR A 28 -16.31 10.55 5.46
C THR A 28 -16.87 11.93 5.07
N ASP A 29 -16.10 12.98 5.36
CA ASP A 29 -16.49 14.39 5.16
C ASP A 29 -16.03 14.95 3.81
N ILE A 30 -14.99 14.38 3.19
CA ILE A 30 -14.41 14.87 1.93
C ILE A 30 -14.97 14.12 0.73
N GLY A 31 -15.13 12.80 0.82
CA GLY A 31 -15.57 11.97 -0.29
C GLY A 31 -16.55 10.88 0.11
N ASP A 32 -17.22 10.35 -0.87
CA ASP A 32 -18.09 9.17 -0.80
C ASP A 32 -18.04 8.40 -2.12
N TYR A 33 -18.89 7.39 -2.26
CA TYR A 33 -18.92 6.54 -3.45
C TYR A 33 -19.19 7.31 -4.75
N ASP A 34 -20.14 8.27 -4.70
CA ASP A 34 -20.55 9.04 -5.88
C ASP A 34 -19.59 10.22 -6.15
N ASN A 35 -18.99 10.77 -5.09
CA ASN A 35 -18.08 11.91 -5.13
C ASN A 35 -16.83 11.61 -4.30
N PRO A 36 -15.84 10.91 -4.87
CA PRO A 36 -14.71 10.39 -4.09
C PRO A 36 -13.76 11.47 -3.54
N GLY A 37 -13.84 12.71 -4.04
CA GLY A 37 -12.88 13.77 -3.75
C GLY A 37 -11.80 13.88 -4.82
N TYR A 38 -10.81 14.75 -4.62
CA TYR A 38 -9.80 15.06 -5.63
C TYR A 38 -8.36 15.00 -5.12
N ASP A 39 -8.16 15.05 -3.82
CA ASP A 39 -6.84 14.94 -3.22
C ASP A 39 -6.45 13.47 -3.05
N ASP A 40 -5.30 13.07 -3.60
CA ASP A 40 -4.87 11.67 -3.57
C ASP A 40 -4.75 11.09 -2.15
N LEU A 41 -4.46 11.92 -1.13
CA LEU A 41 -4.27 11.48 0.25
C LEU A 41 -5.56 11.44 1.08
N THR A 42 -6.64 12.08 0.61
CA THR A 42 -7.87 12.23 1.42
C THR A 42 -9.11 11.73 0.71
N MET A 43 -9.01 11.39 -0.57
CA MET A 43 -10.13 10.90 -1.36
C MET A 43 -10.53 9.47 -0.99
N SER A 44 -11.82 9.18 -1.12
CA SER A 44 -12.32 7.81 -1.09
C SER A 44 -11.90 7.06 -2.36
N LEU A 45 -11.37 5.85 -2.22
CA LEU A 45 -11.06 4.99 -3.35
C LEU A 45 -12.22 4.06 -3.65
N ALA A 46 -12.80 4.23 -4.83
CA ALA A 46 -13.92 3.43 -5.31
C ALA A 46 -15.06 3.37 -4.26
N PHE A 47 -15.11 2.32 -3.48
CA PHE A 47 -16.19 2.04 -2.56
C PHE A 47 -15.80 2.21 -1.08
N LEU A 48 -14.55 2.57 -0.79
CA LEU A 48 -14.01 2.52 0.56
C LEU A 48 -13.70 3.93 1.06
N PRO A 49 -14.03 4.24 2.32
CA PRO A 49 -13.63 5.49 2.93
C PRO A 49 -12.11 5.54 3.10
N ASP A 50 -11.57 6.75 3.07
CA ASP A 50 -10.17 6.99 3.39
C ASP A 50 -9.86 6.66 4.85
N LEU A 51 -8.75 5.96 5.08
CA LEU A 51 -8.19 5.70 6.41
C LEU A 51 -7.28 6.86 6.82
N LYS A 52 -7.54 7.45 7.99
CA LYS A 52 -6.79 8.61 8.54
C LYS A 52 -5.36 8.23 8.96
N THR A 53 -4.53 7.82 8.00
CA THR A 53 -3.14 7.43 8.25
C THR A 53 -2.24 8.63 8.62
N GLU A 54 -2.66 9.84 8.28
CA GLU A 54 -2.01 11.09 8.68
C GLU A 54 -2.27 11.47 10.14
N SER A 55 -3.34 10.92 10.74
CA SER A 55 -3.79 11.31 12.08
C SER A 55 -2.76 10.97 13.15
N LYS A 56 -2.50 11.93 14.01
CA LYS A 56 -1.70 11.75 15.24
C LYS A 56 -2.57 11.55 16.47
N GLU A 57 -3.87 11.47 16.27
CA GLU A 57 -4.81 11.21 17.36
C GLU A 57 -4.76 9.75 17.78
N VAL A 58 -4.57 9.52 19.07
CA VAL A 58 -4.62 8.16 19.62
C VAL A 58 -6.01 7.58 19.41
N SER A 59 -6.07 6.42 18.80
CA SER A 59 -7.31 5.68 18.57
C SER A 59 -7.32 4.39 19.40
N GLY A 60 -8.50 3.83 19.58
CA GLY A 60 -8.63 2.41 19.95
C GLY A 60 -8.63 1.54 18.70
N LEU A 61 -9.01 0.29 18.84
CA LEU A 61 -9.32 -0.58 17.71
C LEU A 61 -10.53 -0.02 16.95
N PRO A 62 -10.66 -0.31 15.63
CA PRO A 62 -11.91 -0.06 14.92
C PRO A 62 -13.11 -0.63 15.64
N ASN A 63 -14.23 0.07 15.65
CA ASN A 63 -15.41 -0.30 16.41
C ASN A 63 -15.93 -1.72 16.12
N PHE A 64 -15.78 -2.18 14.86
CA PHE A 64 -16.25 -3.51 14.47
C PHE A 64 -15.55 -4.65 15.20
N TYR A 65 -14.34 -4.44 15.73
CA TYR A 65 -13.65 -5.47 16.52
C TYR A 65 -14.38 -5.85 17.80
N SER A 66 -15.19 -4.94 18.36
CA SER A 66 -16.02 -5.27 19.53
C SER A 66 -17.04 -6.38 19.25
N HIS A 67 -17.35 -6.62 17.96
CA HIS A 67 -18.29 -7.65 17.49
C HIS A 67 -17.59 -8.88 16.90
N LYS A 68 -16.27 -8.97 17.05
CA LYS A 68 -15.44 -10.07 16.53
C LYS A 68 -14.57 -10.67 17.64
N PRO A 69 -15.16 -11.46 18.54
CA PRO A 69 -14.44 -12.01 19.72
C PRO A 69 -13.35 -13.03 19.36
N ASP A 70 -13.39 -13.55 18.14
CA ASP A 70 -12.44 -14.54 17.59
C ASP A 70 -11.16 -13.92 17.03
N THR A 71 -11.02 -12.59 17.05
CA THR A 71 -9.81 -11.92 16.59
C THR A 71 -8.75 -11.84 17.68
N ALA A 72 -7.47 -11.90 17.27
CA ALA A 72 -6.33 -11.67 18.17
C ALA A 72 -6.00 -10.18 18.36
N ALA A 73 -6.75 -9.27 17.74
CA ALA A 73 -6.51 -7.84 17.82
C ALA A 73 -6.72 -7.32 19.24
N LYS A 74 -5.73 -6.58 19.73
CA LYS A 74 -5.77 -5.95 21.07
C LYS A 74 -5.52 -4.46 20.95
N ALA A 75 -6.21 -3.69 21.77
CA ALA A 75 -5.95 -2.27 21.89
C ALA A 75 -4.55 -2.03 22.48
N ILE A 76 -3.77 -1.19 21.83
CA ILE A 76 -2.42 -0.83 22.26
C ILE A 76 -2.44 0.65 22.67
N PRO A 77 -2.09 0.97 23.92
CA PRO A 77 -2.07 2.35 24.39
C PRO A 77 -1.14 3.24 23.55
N GLY A 78 -1.61 4.42 23.21
CA GLY A 78 -0.83 5.41 22.44
C GLY A 78 -0.81 5.22 20.93
N TYR A 79 -1.43 4.17 20.40
CA TYR A 79 -1.43 3.92 18.95
C TYR A 79 -2.43 4.81 18.22
N THR A 80 -1.98 5.32 17.08
CA THR A 80 -2.80 5.96 16.04
C THR A 80 -3.28 4.92 15.02
N PRO A 81 -4.20 5.24 14.10
CA PRO A 81 -4.57 4.33 13.01
C PRO A 81 -3.38 3.78 12.23
N ARG A 82 -2.44 4.65 11.87
CA ARG A 82 -1.18 4.27 11.18
C ARG A 82 -0.38 3.26 11.97
N ASP A 83 -0.24 3.46 13.30
CA ASP A 83 0.54 2.56 14.15
C ASP A 83 -0.06 1.16 14.18
N TYR A 84 -1.39 1.06 14.24
CA TYR A 84 -2.06 -0.23 14.15
C TYR A 84 -1.83 -0.90 12.80
N LEU A 85 -2.01 -0.18 11.69
CA LEU A 85 -1.84 -0.73 10.33
C LEU A 85 -0.41 -1.24 10.11
N THR A 86 0.59 -0.43 10.44
CA THR A 86 1.99 -0.83 10.27
C THR A 86 2.38 -1.97 11.22
N HIS A 87 1.85 -1.97 12.45
CA HIS A 87 2.05 -3.05 13.41
C HIS A 87 1.45 -4.38 12.89
N TRP A 88 0.21 -4.40 12.43
CA TRP A 88 -0.44 -5.61 11.94
C TRP A 88 0.24 -6.16 10.69
N LEU A 89 0.62 -5.30 9.74
CA LEU A 89 1.35 -5.72 8.56
C LEU A 89 2.73 -6.29 8.92
N SER A 90 3.45 -5.63 9.83
CA SER A 90 4.75 -6.12 10.30
C SER A 90 4.64 -7.40 11.14
N GLN A 91 3.49 -7.64 11.79
CA GLN A 91 3.24 -8.90 12.51
C GLN A 91 3.19 -10.10 11.55
N TRP A 92 2.58 -9.94 10.36
CA TRP A 92 2.63 -10.99 9.34
C TRP A 92 4.06 -11.34 8.91
N VAL A 93 4.92 -10.32 8.78
CA VAL A 93 6.35 -10.53 8.50
C VAL A 93 7.02 -11.28 9.63
N ARG A 94 6.76 -10.89 10.88
CA ARG A 94 7.36 -11.51 12.07
C ARG A 94 6.92 -12.96 12.27
N ASP A 95 5.67 -13.27 12.00
CA ASP A 95 5.10 -14.59 12.24
C ASP A 95 5.45 -15.58 11.12
N TYR A 96 5.51 -15.12 9.87
CA TYR A 96 5.62 -15.99 8.71
C TYR A 96 6.88 -15.79 7.85
N GLY A 97 7.71 -14.81 8.13
CA GLY A 97 8.92 -14.53 7.37
C GLY A 97 8.65 -14.06 5.94
N ILE A 98 7.64 -13.21 5.79
CA ILE A 98 7.31 -12.63 4.48
C ILE A 98 8.45 -11.70 4.05
N ASP A 99 9.04 -11.95 2.87
CA ASP A 99 10.22 -11.23 2.39
C ASP A 99 9.91 -9.85 1.81
N GLY A 100 8.67 -9.58 1.43
CA GLY A 100 8.32 -8.27 0.87
C GLY A 100 6.84 -8.09 0.61
N PHE A 101 6.47 -6.84 0.32
CA PHE A 101 5.12 -6.45 -0.08
C PHE A 101 5.10 -5.78 -1.45
N ARG A 102 4.13 -6.16 -2.25
CA ARG A 102 3.62 -5.32 -3.33
C ARG A 102 2.55 -4.41 -2.72
N VAL A 103 2.78 -3.12 -2.81
CA VAL A 103 1.91 -2.09 -2.25
C VAL A 103 1.03 -1.53 -3.36
N ASP A 104 -0.26 -1.78 -3.25
CA ASP A 104 -1.28 -1.23 -4.13
C ASP A 104 -1.53 0.25 -3.78
N THR A 105 -1.83 1.06 -4.80
CA THR A 105 -2.27 2.45 -4.65
C THR A 105 -1.41 3.30 -3.70
N ALA A 106 -0.08 3.17 -3.78
CA ALA A 106 0.86 3.82 -2.86
C ALA A 106 0.69 5.35 -2.74
N LYS A 107 0.14 6.01 -3.75
CA LYS A 107 -0.07 7.47 -3.75
C LYS A 107 -1.18 7.95 -2.80
N HIS A 108 -1.99 7.03 -2.29
CA HIS A 108 -3.12 7.35 -1.42
C HIS A 108 -2.81 7.23 0.08
N VAL A 109 -1.53 7.11 0.42
CA VAL A 109 -1.05 7.06 1.82
C VAL A 109 0.20 7.91 1.95
N GLU A 110 0.37 8.56 3.08
CA GLU A 110 1.49 9.47 3.34
C GLU A 110 2.83 8.75 3.29
N MET A 111 3.84 9.45 2.77
CA MET A 111 5.19 8.91 2.58
C MET A 111 5.83 8.44 3.89
N ASP A 112 5.60 9.14 4.99
CA ASP A 112 6.14 8.75 6.30
C ASP A 112 5.46 7.51 6.89
N ALA A 113 4.25 7.18 6.46
CA ALA A 113 3.60 5.91 6.80
C ALA A 113 4.29 4.73 6.10
N TRP A 114 4.66 4.87 4.84
CA TRP A 114 5.45 3.88 4.12
C TRP A 114 6.84 3.68 4.73
N GLN A 115 7.50 4.77 5.10
CA GLN A 115 8.80 4.69 5.79
C GLN A 115 8.68 3.95 7.13
N GLN A 116 7.62 4.20 7.88
CA GLN A 116 7.35 3.50 9.15
C GLN A 116 7.14 2.00 8.91
N LEU A 117 6.31 1.64 7.92
CA LEU A 117 6.08 0.23 7.56
C LEU A 117 7.38 -0.47 7.14
N LYS A 118 8.16 0.15 6.24
CA LYS A 118 9.45 -0.41 5.79
C LYS A 118 10.38 -0.68 6.96
N THR A 119 10.48 0.27 7.88
CA THR A 119 11.36 0.16 9.05
C THR A 119 10.92 -1.00 9.96
N GLN A 120 9.64 -1.08 10.28
CA GLN A 120 9.10 -2.12 11.15
C GLN A 120 9.16 -3.52 10.50
N ALA A 121 8.82 -3.62 9.22
CA ALA A 121 8.85 -4.89 8.49
C ALA A 121 10.28 -5.39 8.28
N THR A 122 11.24 -4.51 8.03
CA THR A 122 12.66 -4.87 7.95
C THR A 122 13.17 -5.45 9.26
N ALA A 123 12.84 -4.82 10.39
CA ALA A 123 13.21 -5.33 11.71
C ALA A 123 12.53 -6.69 11.99
N ALA A 124 11.24 -6.81 11.67
CA ALA A 124 10.48 -8.04 11.85
C ALA A 124 11.05 -9.21 11.02
N LEU A 125 11.44 -8.99 9.77
CA LEU A 125 12.06 -10.01 8.94
C LEU A 125 13.43 -10.42 9.47
N ALA A 126 14.24 -9.48 9.92
CA ALA A 126 15.53 -9.77 10.52
C ALA A 126 15.40 -10.63 11.80
N GLU A 127 14.42 -10.33 12.65
CA GLU A 127 14.08 -11.14 13.83
C GLU A 127 13.66 -12.57 13.42
N TRP A 128 12.77 -12.67 12.41
CA TRP A 128 12.31 -13.97 11.93
C TRP A 128 13.44 -14.81 11.35
N LYS A 129 14.29 -14.24 10.48
CA LYS A 129 15.45 -14.94 9.89
C LYS A 129 16.42 -15.42 10.98
N LYS A 130 16.65 -14.60 12.01
CA LYS A 130 17.48 -14.99 13.16
C LYS A 130 16.89 -16.16 13.95
N ALA A 131 15.58 -16.19 14.12
CA ALA A 131 14.87 -17.24 14.84
C ALA A 131 14.69 -18.53 14.01
N ASN A 132 14.78 -18.45 12.69
CA ASN A 132 14.53 -19.55 11.77
C ASN A 132 15.69 -19.71 10.75
N PRO A 133 16.93 -19.95 11.21
CA PRO A 133 18.09 -19.98 10.31
C PRO A 133 17.99 -21.06 9.24
N ASP A 134 17.33 -22.18 9.55
CA ASP A 134 17.15 -23.30 8.59
C ASP A 134 16.09 -23.00 7.50
N LYS A 135 15.29 -21.95 7.69
CA LYS A 135 14.24 -21.53 6.72
C LYS A 135 14.64 -20.28 5.96
N ALA A 136 15.59 -19.51 6.48
CA ALA A 136 16.06 -18.30 5.82
C ALA A 136 16.94 -18.67 4.62
N LEU A 137 16.47 -18.34 3.41
CA LEU A 137 17.19 -18.68 2.17
C LEU A 137 18.35 -17.73 1.88
N ASP A 138 18.29 -16.53 2.42
CA ASP A 138 19.28 -15.46 2.23
C ASP A 138 19.30 -14.46 3.40
N ALA A 139 20.17 -13.45 3.31
CA ALA A 139 20.26 -12.34 4.25
C ALA A 139 19.64 -11.03 3.72
N ALA A 140 18.89 -11.09 2.62
CA ALA A 140 18.29 -9.89 2.02
C ALA A 140 17.32 -9.19 2.99
N PRO A 141 17.30 -7.86 3.02
CA PRO A 141 16.33 -7.10 3.82
C PRO A 141 14.92 -7.22 3.23
N PHE A 142 13.93 -6.82 4.01
CA PHE A 142 12.54 -6.74 3.56
C PHE A 142 12.41 -5.84 2.33
N TRP A 143 11.67 -6.31 1.31
CA TRP A 143 11.48 -5.62 0.03
C TRP A 143 10.11 -4.96 -0.07
N MET A 144 10.06 -3.75 -0.62
CA MET A 144 8.79 -3.08 -0.98
C MET A 144 8.79 -2.62 -2.43
N THR A 145 7.77 -3.08 -3.18
CA THR A 145 7.47 -2.57 -4.53
C THR A 145 6.16 -1.81 -4.49
N GLY A 146 6.16 -0.56 -4.97
CA GLY A 146 5.00 0.32 -4.93
C GLY A 146 4.29 0.44 -6.27
N GLU A 147 2.96 0.51 -6.22
CA GLU A 147 2.14 0.95 -7.33
C GLU A 147 1.70 2.39 -7.11
N ALA A 148 2.11 3.28 -8.00
CA ALA A 148 1.54 4.61 -8.13
C ALA A 148 1.13 4.81 -9.59
N TRP A 149 -0.17 4.85 -9.85
CA TRP A 149 -0.69 4.93 -11.22
C TRP A 149 -0.04 6.07 -12.02
N GLY A 150 0.49 5.73 -13.19
CA GLY A 150 1.22 6.65 -14.06
C GLY A 150 2.69 6.88 -13.68
N HIS A 151 3.21 6.19 -12.67
CA HIS A 151 4.63 6.25 -12.33
C HIS A 151 5.45 5.49 -13.38
N GLY A 152 6.42 6.18 -13.97
CA GLY A 152 7.39 5.59 -14.90
C GLY A 152 8.77 5.43 -14.26
N VAL A 153 9.81 5.39 -15.10
CA VAL A 153 11.19 5.40 -14.62
C VAL A 153 11.61 6.84 -14.34
N MET A 154 11.61 7.20 -13.08
CA MET A 154 11.99 8.52 -12.56
C MET A 154 12.50 8.43 -11.14
N GLN A 155 13.27 9.41 -10.69
CA GLN A 155 13.50 9.63 -9.26
C GLN A 155 12.24 10.21 -8.64
N SER A 156 11.76 9.58 -7.56
CA SER A 156 10.61 10.05 -6.81
C SER A 156 10.84 9.90 -5.31
N ASP A 157 10.01 10.54 -4.52
CA ASP A 157 10.10 10.48 -3.06
C ASP A 157 9.77 9.09 -2.50
N TYR A 158 9.09 8.22 -3.26
CA TYR A 158 8.85 6.84 -2.86
C TYR A 158 10.13 6.09 -2.49
N TYR A 159 11.19 6.25 -3.30
CA TYR A 159 12.49 5.60 -3.03
C TYR A 159 13.16 6.09 -1.75
N ARG A 160 12.86 7.32 -1.31
CA ARG A 160 13.38 7.88 -0.05
C ARG A 160 12.56 7.44 1.15
N HIS A 161 11.34 6.92 0.91
CA HIS A 161 10.40 6.55 1.96
C HIS A 161 10.12 5.04 1.99
N GLY A 162 11.11 4.24 1.59
CA GLY A 162 11.14 2.81 1.86
C GLY A 162 10.80 1.91 0.69
N PHE A 163 10.45 2.44 -0.47
CA PHE A 163 10.26 1.61 -1.66
C PHE A 163 11.59 1.28 -2.33
N ASP A 164 11.81 0.01 -2.60
CA ASP A 164 12.99 -0.49 -3.30
C ASP A 164 12.77 -0.43 -4.82
N ALA A 165 11.52 -0.55 -5.27
CA ALA A 165 11.13 -0.43 -6.67
C ALA A 165 9.73 0.16 -6.81
N MET A 166 9.45 0.74 -7.97
CA MET A 166 8.11 1.20 -8.36
C MET A 166 7.67 0.48 -9.63
N ILE A 167 6.37 0.20 -9.77
CA ILE A 167 5.78 -0.35 -10.99
C ILE A 167 5.95 0.66 -12.13
N ASN A 168 6.41 0.18 -13.28
CA ASN A 168 6.71 1.00 -14.44
C ASN A 168 5.55 0.97 -15.45
N PHE A 169 4.66 1.93 -15.36
CA PHE A 169 3.54 2.08 -16.28
C PHE A 169 3.95 2.58 -17.66
N ASP A 170 5.02 3.38 -17.76
CA ASP A 170 5.53 3.86 -19.05
C ASP A 170 5.92 2.69 -19.97
N TYR A 171 6.54 1.64 -19.41
CA TYR A 171 6.93 0.48 -20.21
C TYR A 171 5.71 -0.29 -20.72
N GLN A 172 4.69 -0.47 -19.90
CA GLN A 172 3.46 -1.15 -20.30
C GLN A 172 2.80 -0.48 -21.50
N ASP A 173 2.67 0.85 -21.47
CA ASP A 173 2.10 1.63 -22.55
C ASP A 173 2.93 1.53 -23.84
N GLN A 174 4.25 1.58 -23.73
CA GLN A 174 5.14 1.48 -24.88
C GLN A 174 5.18 0.04 -25.46
N ALA A 175 5.16 -0.96 -24.62
CA ALA A 175 5.07 -2.36 -25.05
C ALA A 175 3.77 -2.65 -25.81
N ALA A 176 2.64 -2.12 -25.33
CA ALA A 176 1.36 -2.22 -26.04
C ALA A 176 1.41 -1.55 -27.44
N LYS A 177 2.04 -0.38 -27.56
CA LYS A 177 2.26 0.29 -28.85
C LYS A 177 3.17 -0.52 -29.77
N ALA A 178 4.24 -1.11 -29.24
CA ALA A 178 5.13 -1.97 -30.00
C ALA A 178 4.43 -3.22 -30.54
N ALA A 179 3.56 -3.83 -29.74
CA ALA A 179 2.75 -4.98 -30.15
C ALA A 179 1.79 -4.68 -31.31
N THR A 180 1.39 -3.43 -31.49
CA THR A 180 0.57 -2.94 -32.60
C THR A 180 1.40 -2.32 -33.74
N CYS A 181 2.70 -2.54 -33.77
CA CYS A 181 3.65 -1.96 -34.74
C CYS A 181 3.69 -0.42 -34.75
N MET A 182 3.25 0.22 -33.68
CA MET A 182 3.25 1.69 -33.52
C MET A 182 4.48 2.23 -32.76
N ALA A 183 5.33 1.33 -32.26
CA ALA A 183 6.58 1.67 -31.59
C ALA A 183 7.66 0.60 -31.86
N ASN A 184 8.93 1.00 -31.67
CA ASN A 184 10.05 0.07 -31.73
C ASN A 184 10.40 -0.42 -30.33
N ILE A 185 10.22 -1.73 -30.07
CA ILE A 185 10.43 -2.31 -28.75
C ILE A 185 11.90 -2.26 -28.31
N ASP A 186 12.84 -2.46 -29.22
CA ASP A 186 14.27 -2.42 -28.89
C ASP A 186 14.71 -1.02 -28.45
N LEU A 187 14.24 0.00 -29.17
CA LEU A 187 14.49 1.39 -28.80
C LEU A 187 13.83 1.74 -27.46
N THR A 188 12.61 1.29 -27.26
CA THR A 188 11.90 1.49 -25.99
C THR A 188 12.65 0.85 -24.83
N TRP A 189 13.11 -0.39 -25.00
CA TRP A 189 13.88 -1.09 -23.98
C TRP A 189 15.20 -0.39 -23.67
N GLN A 190 15.94 0.05 -24.70
CA GLN A 190 17.18 0.78 -24.53
C GLN A 190 16.94 2.09 -23.74
N GLN A 191 15.94 2.85 -24.10
CA GLN A 191 15.59 4.09 -23.41
C GLN A 191 15.22 3.86 -21.94
N MET A 192 14.53 2.76 -21.61
CA MET A 192 14.21 2.40 -20.23
C MET A 192 15.47 1.99 -19.47
N ALA A 193 16.36 1.21 -20.07
CA ALA A 193 17.63 0.82 -19.47
C ALA A 193 18.51 2.04 -19.15
N ASP A 194 18.60 2.98 -20.09
CA ASP A 194 19.35 4.23 -19.92
C ASP A 194 18.78 5.09 -18.77
N LYS A 195 17.46 5.18 -18.67
CA LYS A 195 16.79 5.89 -17.55
C LYS A 195 17.05 5.21 -16.20
N LEU A 196 16.90 3.88 -16.12
CA LEU A 196 17.16 3.12 -14.89
C LEU A 196 18.59 3.35 -14.41
N GLN A 197 19.55 3.28 -15.30
CA GLN A 197 20.95 3.55 -15.00
C GLN A 197 21.19 5.01 -14.59
N SER A 198 20.64 5.96 -15.36
CA SER A 198 20.81 7.40 -15.11
C SER A 198 20.24 7.84 -13.76
N PHE A 199 19.07 7.35 -13.39
CA PHE A 199 18.42 7.68 -12.11
C PHE A 199 18.88 6.82 -10.95
N ASN A 200 19.58 5.71 -11.23
CA ASN A 200 19.97 4.71 -10.23
C ASN A 200 18.78 4.23 -9.38
N VAL A 201 17.71 3.86 -10.07
CA VAL A 201 16.48 3.34 -9.45
C VAL A 201 16.14 1.97 -10.00
N LEU A 202 15.34 1.21 -9.26
CA LEU A 202 14.77 -0.04 -9.72
C LEU A 202 13.30 0.15 -10.06
N SER A 203 12.85 -0.55 -11.09
CA SER A 203 11.44 -0.59 -11.44
C SER A 203 10.96 -2.01 -11.64
N TYR A 204 9.69 -2.24 -11.36
CA TYR A 204 9.05 -3.52 -11.53
C TYR A 204 8.17 -3.48 -12.78
N LEU A 205 8.34 -4.45 -13.66
CA LEU A 205 7.48 -4.62 -14.84
C LEU A 205 6.33 -5.55 -14.45
N SER A 206 5.13 -4.99 -14.42
CA SER A 206 3.90 -5.76 -14.27
C SER A 206 3.30 -6.03 -15.64
N SER A 207 2.90 -7.26 -15.88
CA SER A 207 2.14 -7.66 -17.07
C SER A 207 0.64 -7.64 -16.77
#